data_72bd226d232df3d63b4e065bb5908309
#
_entry.id   72bd226d232df3d63b4e065bb5908309
#
_cell.length_a   1.000
_cell.length_b   1.000
_cell.length_c   1.000
_cell.angle_alpha   90.00
_cell.angle_beta   90.00
_cell.angle_gamma   90.00
#
_symmetry.space_group_name_H-M   'P 1'
#
loop_
_entity.id
_entity.type
_entity.pdbx_description
1 polymer ?
#
loop_
_entity_poly.entity_id
_entity_poly.type
_entity_poly.pdbx_seq_one_letter_code
_entity_poly.pdbx_strand_id
1 'polypeptide(L)'
;LIFKDYRRPGTENEDKKMQDLVGIRIILYFVDDVDICRKLLDTLFISPGMWETTENNEYEFKAMKVNGIFKLPAYLSKTIVNPYLSDYVDDTFEVQVRTNSFEGWHEIEHDMRYKGSAFGIGNEALARKMNSILATFELCDDSIAGLLEDLGHQHYKDKKWNDMLRCHYRLKFENEPLHPYIEELFDSDTELAKIFYLSLIHISEPTRRTP
;
A
#
# COMPACT_ATOMS: atom_id res chain seq x y z
N LEU A 1 0.51 30.21 -1.98
CA LEU A 1 0.27 29.25 -0.90
C LEU A 1 -1.22 29.27 -0.61
N ILE A 2 -1.93 28.29 -1.12
CA ILE A 2 -3.33 28.07 -0.78
C ILE A 2 -3.30 27.43 0.61
N PHE A 3 -3.56 28.23 1.62
CA PHE A 3 -3.86 27.70 2.95
C PHE A 3 -5.20 26.97 2.84
N LYS A 4 -5.15 25.68 2.58
CA LYS A 4 -6.29 24.80 2.78
C LYS A 4 -6.72 24.95 4.24
N ASP A 5 -7.92 25.32 4.50
CA ASP A 5 -8.75 25.35 5.71
C ASP A 5 -8.14 25.00 7.11
N TYR A 6 -6.82 25.06 7.23
CA TYR A 6 -6.09 24.96 8.47
C TYR A 6 -6.17 26.35 9.13
N ARG A 7 -6.76 26.49 10.27
CA ARG A 7 -6.91 27.74 11.00
C ARG A 7 -7.75 28.82 10.32
N ARG A 8 -9.04 28.68 10.37
CA ARG A 8 -9.94 29.84 10.22
C ARG A 8 -10.30 30.33 11.63
N PRO A 9 -9.97 31.58 12.01
CA PRO A 9 -10.39 32.13 13.29
C PRO A 9 -11.91 31.99 13.47
N GLY A 10 -12.33 31.47 14.63
CA GLY A 10 -13.74 31.23 14.94
C GLY A 10 -14.36 29.97 14.35
N THR A 11 -13.56 29.03 13.83
CA THR A 11 -14.02 27.71 13.42
C THR A 11 -13.50 26.62 14.37
N GLU A 12 -14.10 25.41 14.32
CA GLU A 12 -13.65 24.24 15.09
C GLU A 12 -12.19 23.84 14.81
N ASN A 13 -11.61 24.39 13.73
CA ASN A 13 -10.23 24.11 13.29
C ASN A 13 -9.24 25.24 13.65
N GLU A 14 -9.60 26.16 14.55
CA GLU A 14 -8.73 27.29 14.90
C GLU A 14 -7.38 26.88 15.44
N ASP A 15 -7.32 25.75 16.18
CA ASP A 15 -6.08 25.21 16.77
C ASP A 15 -5.43 24.10 15.94
N LYS A 16 -6.01 23.74 14.78
CA LYS A 16 -5.50 22.63 13.97
C LYS A 16 -4.22 23.03 13.26
N LYS A 17 -3.14 22.33 13.57
CA LYS A 17 -1.86 22.48 12.89
C LYS A 17 -1.83 21.70 11.57
N MET A 18 -0.98 22.14 10.65
CA MET A 18 -0.71 21.44 9.40
C MET A 18 0.06 20.14 9.70
N GLN A 19 -0.50 19.00 9.32
CA GLN A 19 0.05 17.66 9.57
C GLN A 19 0.76 17.06 8.36
N ASP A 20 0.56 17.64 7.19
CA ASP A 20 1.00 17.12 5.90
C ASP A 20 2.07 17.99 5.23
N LEU A 21 2.87 18.71 6.04
CA LEU A 21 4.01 19.48 5.51
C LEU A 21 5.03 18.57 4.81
N VAL A 22 5.20 17.35 5.35
CA VAL A 22 6.00 16.30 4.74
C VAL A 22 5.08 15.13 4.44
N GLY A 23 4.95 14.80 3.17
CA GLY A 23 4.21 13.63 2.70
C GLY A 23 5.16 12.64 2.03
N ILE A 24 5.02 11.37 2.35
CA ILE A 24 5.75 10.26 1.72
C ILE A 24 4.73 9.37 1.05
N ARG A 25 4.98 8.98 -0.21
CA ARG A 25 4.17 8.01 -0.91
C ARG A 25 4.99 6.76 -1.19
N ILE A 26 4.48 5.61 -0.76
CA ILE A 26 5.07 4.29 -1.00
C ILE A 26 4.18 3.59 -2.01
N ILE A 27 4.76 3.24 -3.16
CA ILE A 27 4.05 2.56 -4.23
C ILE A 27 4.53 1.11 -4.26
N LEU A 28 3.60 0.20 -4.02
CA LEU A 28 3.80 -1.23 -3.99
C LEU A 28 3.31 -1.86 -5.30
N TYR A 29 3.83 -3.03 -5.62
CA TYR A 29 3.38 -3.76 -6.80
C TYR A 29 2.13 -4.59 -6.55
N PHE A 30 1.94 -5.05 -5.30
CA PHE A 30 0.90 -6.00 -4.95
C PHE A 30 0.10 -5.51 -3.74
N VAL A 31 -1.18 -5.80 -3.73
CA VAL A 31 -2.11 -5.44 -2.65
C VAL A 31 -1.72 -6.12 -1.34
N ASP A 32 -1.29 -7.37 -1.39
CA ASP A 32 -0.91 -8.16 -0.20
C ASP A 32 0.29 -7.56 0.55
N ASP A 33 1.15 -6.82 -0.15
CA ASP A 33 2.31 -6.16 0.45
C ASP A 33 1.92 -4.93 1.29
N VAL A 34 0.69 -4.43 1.15
CA VAL A 34 0.20 -3.25 1.88
C VAL A 34 0.22 -3.48 3.39
N ASP A 35 -0.28 -4.63 3.85
CA ASP A 35 -0.29 -4.96 5.28
C ASP A 35 1.11 -5.20 5.84
N ILE A 36 2.00 -5.77 5.05
CA ILE A 36 3.42 -5.93 5.41
C ILE A 36 4.08 -4.56 5.56
N CYS A 37 3.85 -3.67 4.59
CA CYS A 37 4.35 -2.30 4.61
C CYS A 37 3.85 -1.54 5.85
N ARG A 38 2.56 -1.63 6.18
CA ARG A 38 1.97 -1.02 7.38
C ARG A 38 2.66 -1.50 8.66
N LYS A 39 2.77 -2.82 8.83
CA LYS A 39 3.44 -3.41 10.00
C LYS A 39 4.90 -2.97 10.13
N LEU A 40 5.59 -2.86 9.00
CA LEU A 40 6.97 -2.37 8.99
C LEU A 40 7.05 -0.91 9.43
N LEU A 41 6.18 -0.05 8.91
CA LEU A 41 6.12 1.37 9.28
C LEU A 41 5.78 1.56 10.75
N ASP A 42 4.82 0.79 11.29
CA ASP A 42 4.45 0.80 12.70
C ASP A 42 5.61 0.34 13.62
N THR A 43 6.53 -0.47 13.09
CA THR A 43 7.74 -0.87 13.81
C THR A 43 8.83 0.20 13.79
N LEU A 44 8.94 0.94 12.68
CA LEU A 44 9.99 1.91 12.45
C LEU A 44 9.69 3.30 13.03
N PHE A 45 8.42 3.68 13.07
CA PHE A 45 8.00 5.02 13.45
C PHE A 45 6.92 5.00 14.53
N ILE A 46 6.85 6.08 15.30
CA ILE A 46 5.79 6.27 16.30
C ILE A 46 4.59 6.88 15.60
N SER A 47 3.47 6.16 15.59
CA SER A 47 2.19 6.68 15.09
C SER A 47 1.39 7.31 16.23
N PRO A 48 0.95 8.57 16.11
CA PRO A 48 0.07 9.20 17.08
C PRO A 48 -1.41 8.81 16.90
N GLY A 49 -1.75 8.12 15.81
CA GLY A 49 -3.12 7.78 15.47
C GLY A 49 -3.25 6.42 14.80
N MET A 50 -4.48 6.10 14.37
CA MET A 50 -4.76 4.90 13.58
C MET A 50 -4.55 5.18 12.09
N TRP A 51 -4.30 4.13 11.32
CA TRP A 51 -4.32 4.19 9.88
C TRP A 51 -5.71 4.54 9.37
N GLU A 52 -5.77 5.49 8.45
CA GLU A 52 -6.98 5.77 7.69
C GLU A 52 -7.01 4.82 6.48
N THR A 53 -7.96 3.90 6.49
CA THR A 53 -8.15 2.93 5.41
C THR A 53 -9.52 3.12 4.77
N THR A 54 -9.61 2.92 3.46
CA THR A 54 -10.92 2.86 2.80
C THR A 54 -11.62 1.59 3.26
N GLU A 55 -12.79 1.72 3.87
CA GLU A 55 -13.66 0.58 4.12
C GLU A 55 -14.31 0.18 2.79
N ASN A 56 -14.00 -1.02 2.33
CA ASN A 56 -14.67 -1.61 1.18
C ASN A 56 -16.04 -2.09 1.64
N ASN A 57 -17.05 -1.65 0.90
CA ASN A 57 -18.43 -2.07 1.05
C ASN A 57 -18.74 -3.01 -0.12
N GLU A 58 -19.52 -4.06 0.11
CA GLU A 58 -19.89 -5.06 -0.91
C GLU A 58 -20.52 -4.47 -2.17
N TYR A 59 -21.02 -3.25 -2.10
CA TYR A 59 -21.78 -2.60 -3.17
C TYR A 59 -21.05 -1.44 -3.85
N GLU A 60 -19.87 -1.03 -3.34
CA GLU A 60 -19.15 0.13 -3.85
C GLU A 60 -17.67 -0.18 -4.05
N PHE A 61 -17.18 0.08 -5.25
CA PHE A 61 -15.75 0.10 -5.51
C PHE A 61 -15.18 1.47 -5.15
N LYS A 62 -14.24 1.48 -4.23
CA LYS A 62 -13.50 2.69 -3.84
C LYS A 62 -12.01 2.44 -3.98
N ALA A 63 -11.30 3.43 -4.50
CA ALA A 63 -9.84 3.34 -4.55
C ALA A 63 -9.29 3.10 -3.14
N MET A 64 -8.44 2.10 -3.00
CA MET A 64 -7.80 1.77 -1.74
C MET A 64 -6.98 2.96 -1.26
N LYS A 65 -7.38 3.51 -0.12
CA LYS A 65 -6.68 4.59 0.55
C LYS A 65 -6.10 4.03 1.85
N VAL A 66 -4.80 4.07 1.98
CA VAL A 66 -4.10 3.64 3.19
C VAL A 66 -3.14 4.75 3.57
N ASN A 67 -3.55 5.57 4.51
CA ASN A 67 -2.77 6.71 4.99
C ASN A 67 -2.47 6.54 6.47
N GLY A 68 -1.23 6.78 6.86
CA GLY A 68 -0.77 6.80 8.24
C GLY A 68 -0.11 8.12 8.59
N ILE A 69 -0.27 8.57 9.83
CA ILE A 69 0.41 9.74 10.36
C ILE A 69 1.44 9.27 11.36
N PHE A 70 2.66 9.76 11.22
CA PHE A 70 3.80 9.38 12.05
C PHE A 70 4.55 10.60 12.58
N LYS A 71 5.16 10.45 13.74
CA LYS A 71 6.03 11.50 14.29
C LYS A 71 7.34 11.59 13.52
N LEU A 72 7.74 12.81 13.20
CA LEU A 72 9.08 13.06 12.64
C LEU A 72 10.15 12.61 13.63
N PRO A 73 11.20 11.92 13.15
CA PRO A 73 12.38 11.67 13.95
C PRO A 73 12.93 12.97 14.56
N ALA A 74 13.40 12.95 15.79
CA ALA A 74 13.75 14.14 16.55
C ALA A 74 14.79 15.05 15.86
N TYR A 75 15.68 14.46 15.06
CA TYR A 75 16.68 15.22 14.29
C TYR A 75 16.07 15.97 13.11
N LEU A 76 15.02 15.41 12.46
CA LEU A 76 14.29 16.06 11.38
C LEU A 76 13.28 17.08 11.92
N SER A 77 12.59 16.77 13.00
CA SER A 77 11.64 17.67 13.63
C SER A 77 12.30 19.02 13.96
N LYS A 78 13.49 19.02 14.56
CA LYS A 78 14.26 20.24 14.87
C LYS A 78 14.66 21.04 13.64
N THR A 79 14.81 20.39 12.50
CA THR A 79 15.25 21.05 11.26
C THR A 79 14.06 21.60 10.47
N ILE A 80 12.96 20.86 10.41
CA ILE A 80 11.78 21.17 9.61
C ILE A 80 10.84 22.11 10.37
N VAL A 81 10.54 21.81 11.62
CA VAL A 81 9.66 22.59 12.47
C VAL A 81 10.51 23.58 13.29
N ASN A 82 10.85 24.69 12.66
CA ASN A 82 11.56 25.76 13.36
C ASN A 82 10.61 26.51 14.31
N PRO A 83 11.11 27.29 15.29
CA PRO A 83 10.29 27.98 16.27
C PRO A 83 9.23 28.90 15.69
N TYR A 84 9.44 29.47 14.49
CA TYR A 84 8.48 30.35 13.82
C TYR A 84 7.31 29.60 13.18
N LEU A 85 7.48 28.29 12.91
CA LEU A 85 6.47 27.44 12.30
C LEU A 85 5.76 26.51 13.31
N SER A 86 6.29 26.40 14.52
CA SER A 86 5.77 25.49 15.55
C SER A 86 4.30 25.72 15.94
N ASP A 87 3.81 26.95 15.74
CA ASP A 87 2.40 27.28 15.99
C ASP A 87 1.47 26.87 14.85
N TYR A 88 2.00 26.63 13.66
CA TYR A 88 1.22 26.37 12.43
C TYR A 88 1.36 24.95 11.91
N VAL A 89 2.48 24.31 12.20
CA VAL A 89 2.85 22.98 11.73
C VAL A 89 3.13 22.10 12.92
N ASP A 90 2.65 20.86 12.88
CA ASP A 90 3.03 19.89 13.89
C ASP A 90 4.32 19.13 13.51
N ASP A 91 4.76 18.22 14.37
CA ASP A 91 5.97 17.42 14.21
C ASP A 91 5.67 16.04 13.56
N THR A 92 4.65 16.00 12.69
CA THR A 92 4.25 14.76 12.02
C THR A 92 4.52 14.79 10.52
N PHE A 93 4.45 13.61 9.91
CA PHE A 93 4.45 13.43 8.46
C PHE A 93 3.40 12.40 8.06
N GLU A 94 2.84 12.55 6.88
CA GLU A 94 1.90 11.60 6.31
C GLU A 94 2.62 10.57 5.46
N VAL A 95 2.23 9.30 5.60
CA VAL A 95 2.63 8.23 4.68
C VAL A 95 1.39 7.70 3.98
N GLN A 96 1.43 7.73 2.66
CA GLN A 96 0.41 7.17 1.78
C GLN A 96 0.94 5.88 1.17
N VAL A 97 0.26 4.76 1.42
CA VAL A 97 0.59 3.47 0.80
C VAL A 97 -0.41 3.20 -0.32
N ARG A 98 0.08 2.90 -1.50
CA ARG A 98 -0.70 2.65 -2.71
C ARG A 98 -0.13 1.46 -3.47
N THR A 99 -0.94 0.83 -4.30
CA THR A 99 -0.44 -0.04 -5.36
C THR A 99 -0.24 0.76 -6.65
N ASN A 100 0.51 0.20 -7.57
CA ASN A 100 0.80 0.81 -8.87
C ASN A 100 -0.49 1.11 -9.65
N SER A 101 -1.45 0.20 -9.62
CA SER A 101 -2.74 0.33 -10.30
C SER A 101 -3.59 1.44 -9.69
N PHE A 102 -3.67 1.48 -8.37
CA PHE A 102 -4.44 2.49 -7.66
C PHE A 102 -3.78 3.87 -7.68
N GLU A 103 -2.44 3.95 -7.75
CA GLU A 103 -1.76 5.23 -7.92
C GLU A 103 -2.08 5.87 -9.27
N GLY A 104 -1.97 5.10 -10.35
CA GLY A 104 -2.34 5.58 -11.69
C GLY A 104 -3.79 6.03 -11.77
N TRP A 105 -4.71 5.28 -11.16
CA TRP A 105 -6.11 5.64 -11.08
C TRP A 105 -6.33 6.91 -10.25
N HIS A 106 -5.69 7.02 -9.10
CA HIS A 106 -5.83 8.18 -8.21
C HIS A 106 -5.45 9.49 -8.89
N GLU A 107 -4.36 9.51 -9.63
CA GLU A 107 -3.93 10.69 -10.39
C GLU A 107 -4.96 11.08 -11.46
N ILE A 108 -5.51 10.11 -12.19
CA ILE A 108 -6.56 10.35 -13.19
C ILE A 108 -7.84 10.86 -12.54
N GLU A 109 -8.29 10.19 -11.49
CA GLU A 109 -9.52 10.56 -10.76
C GLU A 109 -9.41 11.94 -10.14
N HIS A 110 -8.28 12.24 -9.52
CA HIS A 110 -8.00 13.53 -8.91
C HIS A 110 -8.06 14.65 -9.95
N ASP A 111 -7.41 14.47 -11.10
CA ASP A 111 -7.41 15.48 -12.16
C ASP A 111 -8.80 15.66 -12.79
N MET A 112 -9.54 14.57 -12.98
CA MET A 112 -10.88 14.63 -13.56
C MET A 112 -11.93 15.17 -12.61
N ARG A 113 -11.92 14.78 -11.33
CA ARG A 113 -12.95 15.20 -10.36
C ARG A 113 -12.68 16.56 -9.76
N TYR A 114 -11.43 16.90 -9.47
CA TYR A 114 -11.09 18.11 -8.72
C TYR A 114 -10.65 19.29 -9.60
N LYS A 115 -9.95 19.02 -10.71
CA LYS A 115 -9.46 20.08 -11.60
C LYS A 115 -10.41 20.36 -12.77
N GLY A 116 -11.25 19.41 -13.13
CA GLY A 116 -12.17 19.53 -14.25
C GLY A 116 -13.58 19.92 -13.82
N SER A 117 -13.92 21.21 -13.79
CA SER A 117 -15.31 21.65 -13.57
C SER A 117 -16.33 21.08 -14.58
N ALA A 118 -15.85 20.59 -15.72
CA ALA A 118 -16.66 19.96 -16.77
C ALA A 118 -17.05 18.50 -16.46
N PHE A 119 -16.32 17.80 -15.58
CA PHE A 119 -16.62 16.43 -15.19
C PHE A 119 -17.42 16.34 -13.90
N GLY A 120 -17.87 17.49 -13.41
CA GLY A 120 -18.44 17.70 -12.11
C GLY A 120 -19.66 16.89 -11.77
N ILE A 121 -19.92 16.95 -10.52
CA ILE A 121 -21.07 16.55 -9.73
C ILE A 121 -22.37 16.54 -10.59
N GLY A 122 -22.96 15.33 -10.73
CA GLY A 122 -24.26 15.15 -11.41
C GLY A 122 -24.24 14.28 -12.67
N ASN A 123 -23.09 13.79 -13.13
CA ASN A 123 -23.04 12.84 -14.24
C ASN A 123 -22.90 11.39 -13.75
N GLU A 124 -24.04 10.80 -13.36
CA GLU A 124 -24.10 9.42 -12.86
C GLU A 124 -23.54 8.39 -13.86
N ALA A 125 -23.75 8.61 -15.16
CA ALA A 125 -23.23 7.72 -16.20
C ALA A 125 -21.70 7.72 -16.25
N LEU A 126 -21.08 8.88 -16.05
CA LEU A 126 -19.62 9.00 -15.97
C LEU A 126 -19.09 8.37 -14.69
N ALA A 127 -19.70 8.65 -13.54
CA ALA A 127 -19.32 8.05 -12.26
C ALA A 127 -19.38 6.51 -12.31
N ARG A 128 -20.41 5.95 -12.94
CA ARG A 128 -20.52 4.51 -13.14
C ARG A 128 -19.40 3.94 -14.02
N LYS A 129 -19.02 4.64 -15.10
CA LYS A 129 -17.90 4.24 -15.95
C LYS A 129 -16.57 4.28 -15.18
N MET A 130 -16.36 5.32 -14.38
CA MET A 130 -15.17 5.44 -13.54
C MET A 130 -15.09 4.29 -12.53
N ASN A 131 -16.18 3.96 -11.86
CA ASN A 131 -16.23 2.83 -10.94
C ASN A 131 -15.99 1.48 -11.63
N SER A 132 -16.44 1.30 -12.88
CA SER A 132 -16.16 0.07 -13.63
C SER A 132 -14.67 -0.08 -14.00
N ILE A 133 -13.98 1.03 -14.28
CA ILE A 133 -12.54 1.03 -14.51
C ILE A 133 -11.80 0.68 -13.23
N LEU A 134 -12.19 1.27 -12.11
CA LEU A 134 -11.61 0.98 -10.80
C LEU A 134 -11.75 -0.50 -10.44
N ALA A 135 -12.94 -1.08 -10.61
CA ALA A 135 -13.18 -2.51 -10.43
C ALA A 135 -12.29 -3.39 -11.34
N THR A 136 -12.00 -2.92 -12.55
CA THR A 136 -11.10 -3.63 -13.45
C THR A 136 -9.67 -3.63 -12.94
N PHE A 137 -9.20 -2.53 -12.37
CA PHE A 137 -7.86 -2.47 -11.76
C PHE A 137 -7.74 -3.40 -10.54
N GLU A 138 -8.77 -3.46 -9.68
CA GLU A 138 -8.82 -4.38 -8.55
C GLU A 138 -8.74 -5.84 -9.02
N LEU A 139 -9.55 -6.22 -10.00
CA LEU A 139 -9.50 -7.56 -10.58
C LEU A 139 -8.16 -7.88 -11.27
N CYS A 140 -7.50 -6.89 -11.87
CA CYS A 140 -6.18 -7.07 -12.45
C CYS A 140 -5.12 -7.33 -11.36
N ASP A 141 -5.14 -6.58 -10.26
CA ASP A 141 -4.21 -6.75 -9.16
C ASP A 141 -4.36 -8.15 -8.54
N ASP A 142 -5.59 -8.60 -8.29
CA ASP A 142 -5.88 -9.95 -7.79
C ASP A 142 -5.44 -11.05 -8.78
N SER A 143 -5.68 -10.82 -10.08
CA SER A 143 -5.29 -11.78 -11.13
C SER A 143 -3.77 -11.91 -11.24
N ILE A 144 -3.03 -10.82 -11.09
CA ILE A 144 -1.56 -10.83 -11.10
C ILE A 144 -1.03 -11.60 -9.88
N ALA A 145 -1.61 -11.38 -8.70
CA ALA A 145 -1.24 -12.11 -7.50
C ALA A 145 -1.46 -13.62 -7.68
N GLY A 146 -2.66 -14.02 -8.15
CA GLY A 146 -2.99 -15.41 -8.42
C GLY A 146 -2.08 -16.06 -9.47
N LEU A 147 -1.71 -15.31 -10.53
CA LEU A 147 -0.77 -15.83 -11.53
C LEU A 147 0.60 -16.16 -10.94
N LEU A 148 1.11 -15.35 -10.01
CA LEU A 148 2.38 -15.61 -9.34
C LEU A 148 2.31 -16.80 -8.39
N GLU A 149 1.18 -17.01 -7.73
CA GLU A 149 0.92 -18.20 -6.93
C GLU A 149 0.91 -19.47 -7.78
N ASP A 150 0.20 -19.44 -8.91
CA ASP A 150 0.16 -20.56 -9.86
C ASP A 150 1.54 -20.90 -10.42
N LEU A 151 2.33 -19.87 -10.80
CA LEU A 151 3.71 -20.04 -11.24
C LEU A 151 4.60 -20.62 -10.14
N GLY A 152 4.47 -20.12 -8.93
CA GLY A 152 5.20 -20.64 -7.76
C GLY A 152 4.88 -22.11 -7.50
N HIS A 153 3.60 -22.48 -7.62
CA HIS A 153 3.16 -23.87 -7.51
C HIS A 153 3.71 -24.77 -8.63
N GLN A 154 3.71 -24.27 -9.86
CA GLN A 154 4.31 -24.99 -10.99
C GLN A 154 5.81 -25.23 -10.78
N HIS A 155 6.55 -24.20 -10.36
CA HIS A 155 7.98 -24.32 -10.07
C HIS A 155 8.26 -25.26 -8.89
N TYR A 156 7.41 -25.28 -7.86
CA TYR A 156 7.48 -26.25 -6.79
C TYR A 156 7.36 -27.69 -7.31
N LYS A 157 6.38 -27.97 -8.18
CA LYS A 157 6.20 -29.28 -8.79
C LYS A 157 7.39 -29.71 -9.66
N ASP A 158 7.94 -28.75 -10.38
CA ASP A 158 9.08 -28.96 -11.27
C ASP A 158 10.43 -28.99 -10.52
N LYS A 159 10.43 -28.82 -9.19
CA LYS A 159 11.63 -28.71 -8.34
C LYS A 159 12.57 -27.58 -8.75
N LYS A 160 12.03 -26.53 -9.32
CA LYS A 160 12.76 -25.30 -9.66
C LYS A 160 12.76 -24.36 -8.46
N TRP A 161 13.55 -24.70 -7.45
CA TRP A 161 13.50 -24.05 -6.14
C TRP A 161 13.76 -22.56 -6.18
N ASN A 162 14.73 -22.13 -6.99
CA ASN A 162 15.04 -20.72 -7.16
C ASN A 162 13.82 -19.93 -7.72
N ASP A 163 13.20 -20.45 -8.77
CA ASP A 163 12.06 -19.79 -9.42
C ASP A 163 10.82 -19.85 -8.51
N MET A 164 10.62 -20.93 -7.79
CA MET A 164 9.58 -21.06 -6.76
C MET A 164 9.70 -19.96 -5.71
N LEU A 165 10.89 -19.78 -5.13
CA LEU A 165 11.12 -18.74 -4.13
C LEU A 165 10.94 -17.34 -4.71
N ARG A 166 11.36 -17.12 -5.94
CA ARG A 166 11.18 -15.82 -6.62
C ARG A 166 9.72 -15.47 -6.82
N CYS A 167 8.92 -16.40 -7.33
CA CYS A 167 7.49 -16.16 -7.51
C CYS A 167 6.81 -15.93 -6.17
N HIS A 168 7.18 -16.70 -5.17
CA HIS A 168 6.55 -16.66 -3.87
C HIS A 168 6.90 -15.41 -3.07
N TYR A 169 8.19 -15.05 -2.99
CA TYR A 169 8.64 -13.81 -2.35
C TYR A 169 8.55 -12.59 -3.25
N ARG A 170 8.09 -12.77 -4.51
CA ARG A 170 7.97 -11.68 -5.49
C ARG A 170 9.27 -10.90 -5.65
N LEU A 171 10.40 -11.63 -5.59
CA LEU A 171 11.72 -11.06 -5.63
C LEU A 171 12.04 -10.54 -7.04
N LYS A 172 12.22 -9.23 -7.16
CA LYS A 172 12.67 -8.56 -8.39
C LYS A 172 14.17 -8.65 -8.63
N PHE A 173 14.89 -9.30 -7.75
CA PHE A 173 16.33 -9.22 -7.71
C PHE A 173 17.01 -10.02 -8.83
N GLU A 174 18.23 -9.59 -9.11
CA GLU A 174 19.15 -10.12 -10.08
C GLU A 174 19.10 -11.65 -10.17
N ASN A 175 19.40 -12.18 -11.34
CA ASN A 175 19.36 -13.61 -11.66
C ASN A 175 20.48 -14.38 -10.94
N GLU A 176 20.78 -14.05 -9.71
CA GLU A 176 21.70 -14.85 -8.92
C GLU A 176 20.98 -16.15 -8.50
N PRO A 177 21.55 -17.30 -8.81
CA PRO A 177 21.01 -18.57 -8.38
C PRO A 177 21.05 -18.68 -6.85
N LEU A 178 20.17 -19.49 -6.29
CA LEU A 178 20.25 -19.87 -4.89
C LEU A 178 21.62 -20.44 -4.59
N HIS A 179 22.07 -20.26 -3.35
CA HIS A 179 23.28 -20.93 -2.92
C HIS A 179 23.12 -22.45 -3.12
N PRO A 180 24.06 -23.15 -3.74
CA PRO A 180 23.93 -24.57 -4.08
C PRO A 180 23.52 -25.46 -2.91
N TYR A 181 23.95 -25.13 -1.70
CA TYR A 181 23.53 -25.80 -0.47
C TYR A 181 22.03 -25.81 -0.22
N ILE A 182 21.32 -24.72 -0.60
CA ILE A 182 19.85 -24.62 -0.42
C ILE A 182 19.15 -25.52 -1.44
N GLU A 183 19.63 -25.54 -2.68
CA GLU A 183 19.10 -26.46 -3.71
C GLU A 183 19.29 -27.93 -3.31
N GLU A 184 20.50 -28.28 -2.88
CA GLU A 184 20.83 -29.61 -2.41
C GLU A 184 20.00 -30.03 -1.19
N LEU A 185 19.74 -29.09 -0.28
CA LEU A 185 18.88 -29.32 0.89
C LEU A 185 17.42 -29.61 0.47
N PHE A 186 16.85 -28.83 -0.44
CA PHE A 186 15.49 -29.05 -0.91
C PHE A 186 15.35 -30.29 -1.79
N ASP A 187 16.39 -30.69 -2.52
CA ASP A 187 16.41 -31.91 -3.30
C ASP A 187 16.52 -33.16 -2.41
N SER A 188 17.25 -33.05 -1.31
CA SER A 188 17.43 -34.16 -0.34
C SER A 188 16.24 -34.33 0.59
N ASP A 189 15.53 -33.24 0.92
CA ASP A 189 14.37 -33.23 1.80
C ASP A 189 13.18 -32.47 1.16
N THR A 190 12.40 -33.21 0.38
CA THR A 190 11.21 -32.64 -0.30
C THR A 190 10.08 -32.25 0.67
N GLU A 191 10.03 -32.86 1.88
CA GLU A 191 9.08 -32.45 2.90
C GLU A 191 9.47 -31.09 3.50
N LEU A 192 10.76 -30.82 3.66
CA LEU A 192 11.23 -29.51 4.06
C LEU A 192 10.85 -28.44 3.01
N ALA A 193 11.09 -28.72 1.73
CA ALA A 193 10.69 -27.83 0.64
C ALA A 193 9.18 -27.57 0.64
N LYS A 194 8.37 -28.57 0.93
CA LYS A 194 6.92 -28.48 1.04
C LYS A 194 6.49 -27.64 2.24
N ILE A 195 7.05 -27.89 3.42
CA ILE A 195 6.77 -27.11 4.63
C ILE A 195 7.11 -25.64 4.38
N PHE A 196 8.26 -25.40 3.76
CA PHE A 196 8.70 -24.06 3.41
C PHE A 196 7.74 -23.39 2.44
N TYR A 197 7.34 -24.05 1.36
CA TYR A 197 6.35 -23.54 0.41
C TYR A 197 5.00 -23.26 1.09
N LEU A 198 4.48 -24.18 1.92
CA LEU A 198 3.20 -24.02 2.61
C LEU A 198 3.24 -22.94 3.70
N SER A 199 4.35 -22.79 4.41
CA SER A 199 4.49 -21.75 5.44
C SER A 199 4.37 -20.35 4.86
N LEU A 200 4.72 -20.20 3.59
CA LEU A 200 4.69 -18.96 2.87
C LEU A 200 3.29 -18.61 2.35
N ILE A 201 2.47 -19.61 1.97
CA ILE A 201 1.07 -19.42 1.60
C ILE A 201 0.29 -18.82 2.78
N HIS A 202 0.55 -19.25 4.01
CA HIS A 202 -0.10 -18.73 5.20
C HIS A 202 0.29 -17.30 5.60
N ILE A 203 1.40 -16.80 5.08
CA ILE A 203 1.79 -15.38 5.30
C ILE A 203 0.99 -14.45 4.38
N SER A 204 0.63 -14.92 3.20
CA SER A 204 -0.11 -14.15 2.20
C SER A 204 -1.64 -14.30 2.31
N GLU A 205 -2.16 -15.32 3.00
CA GLU A 205 -3.60 -15.41 3.22
C GLU A 205 -4.04 -14.34 4.24
N PRO A 206 -4.86 -13.35 3.84
CA PRO A 206 -5.63 -12.59 4.80
C PRO A 206 -6.50 -13.59 5.54
N THR A 207 -6.43 -13.59 6.87
CA THR A 207 -7.33 -14.37 7.71
C THR A 207 -8.76 -14.18 7.21
N ARG A 208 -9.25 -15.09 6.36
CA ARG A 208 -10.67 -15.21 6.08
C ARG A 208 -11.33 -15.53 7.42
N ARG A 209 -11.85 -14.51 8.07
CA ARG A 209 -12.77 -14.70 9.18
C ARG A 209 -13.95 -15.45 8.59
N THR A 210 -14.01 -16.74 8.85
CA THR A 210 -15.24 -17.52 8.70
C THR A 210 -16.33 -16.85 9.52
N PRO A 211 -17.56 -16.81 9.03
CA PRO A 211 -18.70 -16.16 9.65
C PRO A 211 -19.02 -16.73 11.02
#